data_f4ca2b7b0a574de675fa7af39891dc78
#
_entry.id   f4ca2b7b0a574de675fa7af39891dc78
#
_cell.length_a   1.000
_cell.length_b   1.000
_cell.length_c   1.000
_cell.angle_alpha   90.00
_cell.angle_beta   90.00
_cell.angle_gamma   90.00
#
_symmetry.space_group_name_H-M   'P 1'
#
loop_
_entity.id
_entity.type
_entity.pdbx_description
1 polymer ?
#
loop_
_entity_poly.entity_id
_entity_poly.type
_entity_poly.pdbx_seq_one_letter_code
_entity_poly.pdbx_strand_id
1 'polypeptide(L)'
;MNNNDNRNREKDDEIGAKIIRVGAILIAAAVIIGCYAYTKVEETMGRIGLFILAGFLLIVGGFIIFVVAVGSRLEKQKCNFFLYDRKTKQDMPLSELTVEEIRRRLIELMSAFRYRGKLYIGDLFDERYTSIPQAIKPLFCYELLLQICEKESEATLFLSYGDECAEIFDKFLTQSGDLELALNIKDFIGTFSAENDNSQEFIDFLTEKRQYIEEKMLDYTKNNFEKFG
;
A
#
# COMPACT_ATOMS: atom_id res chain seq x y z
N MET A 1 -7.88 19.37 -1.15
CA MET A 1 -8.57 18.27 -1.86
C MET A 1 -8.34 18.46 -3.34
N ASN A 2 -7.55 17.60 -3.96
CA ASN A 2 -6.99 17.84 -5.29
C ASN A 2 -7.99 17.36 -6.36
N ASN A 3 -8.42 18.25 -7.27
CA ASN A 3 -9.37 17.94 -8.37
C ASN A 3 -8.91 16.81 -9.31
N ASN A 4 -7.62 16.43 -9.26
CA ASN A 4 -7.05 15.34 -10.06
C ASN A 4 -7.40 13.94 -9.52
N ASP A 5 -7.52 13.77 -8.20
CA ASP A 5 -7.84 12.46 -7.60
C ASP A 5 -9.28 12.04 -7.87
N ASN A 6 -10.21 13.00 -7.83
CA ASN A 6 -11.61 12.73 -8.19
C ASN A 6 -11.77 12.35 -9.68
N ARG A 7 -10.98 12.97 -10.58
CA ARG A 7 -11.01 12.63 -12.01
C ARG A 7 -10.46 11.23 -12.32
N ASN A 8 -9.48 10.80 -11.57
CA ASN A 8 -8.92 9.45 -11.76
C ASN A 8 -9.88 8.38 -11.20
N ARG A 9 -10.49 8.61 -10.04
CA ARG A 9 -11.52 7.70 -9.49
C ARG A 9 -12.75 7.56 -10.41
N GLU A 10 -13.24 8.66 -10.99
CA GLU A 10 -14.34 8.62 -11.95
C GLU A 10 -13.99 7.81 -13.21
N LYS A 11 -12.75 7.92 -13.70
CA LYS A 11 -12.28 7.13 -14.86
C LYS A 11 -12.18 5.64 -14.55
N ASP A 12 -11.69 5.29 -13.35
CA ASP A 12 -11.54 3.89 -12.95
C ASP A 12 -12.90 3.23 -12.72
N ASP A 13 -13.87 3.93 -12.14
CA ASP A 13 -15.26 3.47 -12.01
C ASP A 13 -15.92 3.31 -13.38
N GLU A 14 -15.66 4.20 -14.33
CA GLU A 14 -16.16 4.10 -15.70
C GLU A 14 -15.56 2.90 -16.44
N ILE A 15 -14.26 2.64 -16.27
CA ILE A 15 -13.57 1.48 -16.83
C ILE A 15 -14.14 0.19 -16.22
N GLY A 16 -14.28 0.13 -14.91
CA GLY A 16 -14.88 -1.02 -14.21
C GLY A 16 -16.29 -1.32 -14.69
N ALA A 17 -17.14 -0.30 -14.86
CA ALA A 17 -18.48 -0.44 -15.39
C ALA A 17 -18.50 -0.94 -16.84
N LYS A 18 -17.56 -0.49 -17.69
CA LYS A 18 -17.42 -0.99 -19.07
C LYS A 18 -17.04 -2.46 -19.12
N ILE A 19 -16.10 -2.89 -18.27
CA ILE A 19 -15.66 -4.29 -18.19
C ILE A 19 -16.79 -5.20 -17.72
N ILE A 20 -17.58 -4.80 -16.72
CA ILE A 20 -18.76 -5.54 -16.25
C ILE A 20 -19.79 -5.68 -17.38
N ARG A 21 -20.03 -4.63 -18.15
CA ARG A 21 -20.94 -4.68 -19.31
C ARG A 21 -20.48 -5.70 -20.35
N VAL A 22 -19.18 -5.76 -20.64
CA VAL A 22 -18.61 -6.77 -21.56
C VAL A 22 -18.85 -8.18 -21.02
N GLY A 23 -18.59 -8.45 -19.74
CA GLY A 23 -18.87 -9.74 -19.11
C GLY A 23 -20.34 -10.12 -19.20
N ALA A 24 -21.26 -9.18 -18.93
CA ALA A 24 -22.70 -9.41 -19.03
C ALA A 24 -23.14 -9.72 -20.48
N ILE A 25 -22.57 -9.04 -21.47
CA ILE A 25 -22.85 -9.31 -22.88
C ILE A 25 -22.41 -10.74 -23.26
N LEU A 26 -21.23 -11.19 -22.81
CA LEU A 26 -20.76 -12.54 -23.07
C LEU A 26 -21.67 -13.60 -22.44
N ILE A 27 -22.17 -13.39 -21.24
CA ILE A 27 -23.12 -14.28 -20.59
C ILE A 27 -24.44 -14.32 -21.34
N ALA A 28 -24.98 -13.18 -21.77
CA ALA A 28 -26.19 -13.10 -22.55
C ALA A 28 -26.04 -13.83 -23.91
N ALA A 29 -24.92 -13.63 -24.61
CA ALA A 29 -24.60 -14.34 -25.83
C ALA A 29 -24.53 -15.87 -25.61
N ALA A 30 -23.92 -16.32 -24.55
CA ALA A 30 -23.85 -17.73 -24.18
C ALA A 30 -25.24 -18.35 -23.98
N VAL A 31 -26.12 -17.65 -23.28
CA VAL A 31 -27.51 -18.11 -23.07
C VAL A 31 -28.27 -18.20 -24.38
N ILE A 32 -28.14 -17.19 -25.26
CA ILE A 32 -28.78 -17.18 -26.57
C ILE A 32 -28.27 -18.35 -27.44
N ILE A 33 -26.96 -18.58 -27.51
CA ILE A 33 -26.33 -19.67 -28.23
C ILE A 33 -26.82 -21.03 -27.71
N GLY A 34 -26.85 -21.19 -26.37
CA GLY A 34 -27.34 -22.40 -25.72
C GLY A 34 -28.81 -22.70 -26.03
N CYS A 35 -29.68 -21.69 -25.95
CA CYS A 35 -31.08 -21.82 -26.34
C CYS A 35 -31.25 -22.15 -27.83
N TYR A 36 -30.48 -21.51 -28.71
CA TYR A 36 -30.50 -21.79 -30.13
C TYR A 36 -30.05 -23.23 -30.42
N ALA A 37 -28.96 -23.69 -29.82
CA ALA A 37 -28.47 -25.05 -29.94
C ALA A 37 -29.52 -26.07 -29.50
N TYR A 38 -30.24 -25.78 -28.42
CA TYR A 38 -31.27 -26.66 -27.90
C TYR A 38 -32.50 -26.76 -28.82
N THR A 39 -32.95 -25.63 -29.37
CA THR A 39 -34.26 -25.54 -30.06
C THR A 39 -34.20 -25.70 -31.57
N LYS A 40 -33.08 -25.39 -32.21
CA LYS A 40 -33.01 -25.27 -33.68
C LYS A 40 -31.99 -26.19 -34.36
N VAL A 41 -31.02 -26.72 -33.63
CA VAL A 41 -29.98 -27.57 -34.22
C VAL A 41 -30.34 -29.04 -34.08
N GLU A 42 -30.60 -29.70 -35.16
CA GLU A 42 -30.98 -31.13 -35.22
C GLU A 42 -29.74 -32.06 -35.24
N GLU A 43 -28.66 -31.60 -35.88
CA GLU A 43 -27.41 -32.38 -35.92
C GLU A 43 -26.70 -32.45 -34.57
N THR A 44 -26.46 -33.66 -34.09
CA THR A 44 -25.85 -33.91 -32.77
C THR A 44 -24.47 -33.28 -32.60
N MET A 45 -23.63 -33.33 -33.64
CA MET A 45 -22.27 -32.74 -33.59
C MET A 45 -22.31 -31.22 -33.56
N GLY A 46 -23.16 -30.57 -34.31
CA GLY A 46 -23.37 -29.13 -34.29
C GLY A 46 -23.90 -28.64 -32.94
N ARG A 47 -24.82 -29.40 -32.35
CA ARG A 47 -25.39 -29.11 -31.03
C ARG A 47 -24.32 -29.16 -29.90
N ILE A 48 -23.46 -30.18 -29.91
CA ILE A 48 -22.35 -30.33 -28.95
C ILE A 48 -21.38 -29.14 -29.11
N GLY A 49 -20.99 -28.79 -30.35
CA GLY A 49 -20.09 -27.66 -30.57
C GLY A 49 -20.61 -26.32 -30.03
N LEU A 50 -21.91 -26.06 -30.24
CA LEU A 50 -22.54 -24.83 -29.71
C LEU A 50 -22.66 -24.83 -28.18
N PHE A 51 -22.90 -25.97 -27.55
CA PHE A 51 -22.90 -26.05 -26.07
C PHE A 51 -21.51 -25.85 -25.45
N ILE A 52 -20.47 -26.38 -26.12
CA ILE A 52 -19.07 -26.10 -25.68
C ILE A 52 -18.77 -24.62 -25.80
N LEU A 53 -19.14 -23.96 -26.90
CA LEU A 53 -18.94 -22.53 -27.08
C LEU A 53 -19.71 -21.71 -26.02
N ALA A 54 -20.97 -22.04 -25.76
CA ALA A 54 -21.79 -21.39 -24.76
C ALA A 54 -21.18 -21.55 -23.36
N GLY A 55 -20.71 -22.75 -23.01
CA GLY A 55 -20.02 -23.03 -21.76
C GLY A 55 -18.75 -22.20 -21.59
N PHE A 56 -17.95 -22.09 -22.64
CA PHE A 56 -16.74 -21.28 -22.64
C PHE A 56 -17.05 -19.79 -22.41
N LEU A 57 -18.05 -19.25 -23.11
CA LEU A 57 -18.45 -17.85 -22.95
C LEU A 57 -19.00 -17.55 -21.54
N LEU A 58 -19.71 -18.50 -20.92
CA LEU A 58 -20.17 -18.38 -19.52
C LEU A 58 -19.01 -18.31 -18.55
N ILE A 59 -18.02 -19.19 -18.72
CA ILE A 59 -16.83 -19.23 -17.86
C ILE A 59 -16.04 -17.91 -17.99
N VAL A 60 -15.77 -17.48 -19.22
CA VAL A 60 -15.01 -16.23 -19.47
C VAL A 60 -15.77 -15.01 -18.93
N GLY A 61 -17.05 -14.89 -19.23
CA GLY A 61 -17.88 -13.78 -18.77
C GLY A 61 -18.00 -13.75 -17.24
N GLY A 62 -18.21 -14.90 -16.63
CA GLY A 62 -18.25 -15.05 -15.17
C GLY A 62 -16.92 -14.69 -14.51
N PHE A 63 -15.79 -15.14 -15.09
CA PHE A 63 -14.46 -14.81 -14.59
C PHE A 63 -14.15 -13.30 -14.67
N ILE A 64 -14.52 -12.64 -15.77
CA ILE A 64 -14.35 -11.19 -15.92
C ILE A 64 -15.13 -10.45 -14.83
N ILE A 65 -16.40 -10.79 -14.59
CA ILE A 65 -17.21 -10.16 -13.55
C ILE A 65 -16.64 -10.43 -12.17
N PHE A 66 -16.20 -11.68 -11.91
CA PHE A 66 -15.57 -12.04 -10.66
C PHE A 66 -14.30 -11.23 -10.36
N VAL A 67 -13.40 -11.10 -11.33
CA VAL A 67 -12.14 -10.32 -11.18
C VAL A 67 -12.45 -8.86 -10.88
N VAL A 68 -13.40 -8.24 -11.59
CA VAL A 68 -13.79 -6.84 -11.34
C VAL A 68 -14.49 -6.70 -9.97
N ALA A 69 -15.37 -7.62 -9.61
CA ALA A 69 -16.06 -7.58 -8.32
C ALA A 69 -15.11 -7.79 -7.14
N VAL A 70 -14.12 -8.68 -7.29
CA VAL A 70 -13.07 -8.89 -6.27
C VAL A 70 -12.13 -7.68 -6.23
N GLY A 71 -11.72 -7.16 -7.39
CA GLY A 71 -10.90 -5.95 -7.48
C GLY A 71 -11.56 -4.74 -6.83
N SER A 72 -12.85 -4.48 -7.13
CA SER A 72 -13.60 -3.39 -6.53
C SER A 72 -13.87 -3.57 -5.03
N ARG A 73 -13.99 -4.81 -4.56
CA ARG A 73 -14.07 -5.10 -3.11
C ARG A 73 -12.72 -4.87 -2.42
N LEU A 74 -11.63 -5.27 -3.05
CA LEU A 74 -10.28 -5.00 -2.56
C LEU A 74 -9.97 -3.50 -2.56
N GLU A 75 -10.44 -2.74 -3.55
CA GLU A 75 -10.31 -1.28 -3.56
C GLU A 75 -11.20 -0.59 -2.51
N LYS A 76 -12.43 -1.04 -2.31
CA LYS A 76 -13.27 -0.53 -1.22
C LYS A 76 -12.76 -0.92 0.17
N GLN A 77 -12.06 -2.05 0.31
CA GLN A 77 -11.33 -2.39 1.53
C GLN A 77 -10.03 -1.59 1.69
N LYS A 78 -9.52 -0.92 0.63
CA LYS A 78 -8.38 0.00 0.70
C LYS A 78 -8.70 1.31 1.43
N CYS A 79 -9.96 1.63 1.68
CA CYS A 79 -10.34 2.93 2.25
C CYS A 79 -9.81 3.16 3.68
N ASN A 80 -9.42 2.11 4.43
CA ASN A 80 -8.73 2.26 5.72
C ASN A 80 -7.61 1.24 5.88
N PHE A 81 -6.76 1.18 4.86
CA PHE A 81 -5.69 0.18 4.73
C PHE A 81 -4.79 0.09 5.98
N PHE A 82 -4.52 1.21 6.63
CA PHE A 82 -3.57 1.29 7.73
C PHE A 82 -4.18 0.93 9.10
N LEU A 83 -5.39 1.35 9.37
CA LEU A 83 -6.04 1.20 10.68
C LEU A 83 -7.21 0.23 10.69
N TYR A 84 -7.48 -0.45 9.57
CA TYR A 84 -8.52 -1.45 9.48
C TYR A 84 -8.13 -2.73 10.23
N ASP A 85 -8.87 -3.07 11.27
CA ASP A 85 -8.69 -4.36 11.96
C ASP A 85 -9.40 -5.48 11.20
N ARG A 86 -8.62 -6.40 10.63
CA ARG A 86 -9.13 -7.57 9.91
C ARG A 86 -9.94 -8.52 10.77
N LYS A 87 -9.73 -8.54 12.09
CA LYS A 87 -10.44 -9.43 13.01
C LYS A 87 -11.82 -8.90 13.33
N THR A 88 -11.92 -7.63 13.64
CA THR A 88 -13.20 -6.97 13.98
C THR A 88 -13.95 -6.49 12.74
N LYS A 89 -13.27 -6.42 11.57
CA LYS A 89 -13.78 -5.83 10.31
C LYS A 89 -14.23 -4.37 10.45
N GLN A 90 -13.64 -3.66 11.38
CA GLN A 90 -13.93 -2.26 11.69
C GLN A 90 -12.63 -1.46 11.74
N ASP A 91 -12.75 -0.15 11.54
CA ASP A 91 -11.63 0.76 11.76
C ASP A 91 -11.35 0.88 13.25
N MET A 92 -10.08 0.92 13.60
CA MET A 92 -9.68 1.11 14.98
C MET A 92 -10.07 2.52 15.43
N PRO A 93 -10.80 2.67 16.55
CA PRO A 93 -11.14 3.99 17.04
C PRO A 93 -9.89 4.76 17.45
N LEU A 94 -9.80 6.04 17.06
CA LEU A 94 -8.64 6.90 17.35
C LEU A 94 -8.33 7.02 18.84
N SER A 95 -9.33 6.82 19.70
CA SER A 95 -9.19 6.83 21.16
C SER A 95 -8.40 5.62 21.69
N GLU A 96 -8.35 4.53 20.96
CA GLU A 96 -7.67 3.28 21.34
C GLU A 96 -6.33 3.11 20.64
N LEU A 97 -5.96 4.09 19.79
CA LEU A 97 -4.74 4.02 19.00
C LEU A 97 -3.50 4.22 19.89
N THR A 98 -2.66 3.21 19.94
CA THR A 98 -1.36 3.24 20.64
C THR A 98 -0.20 3.26 19.64
N VAL A 99 0.98 3.68 20.10
CA VAL A 99 2.22 3.65 19.31
C VAL A 99 2.54 2.22 18.87
N GLU A 100 2.37 1.24 19.77
CA GLU A 100 2.64 -0.17 19.50
C GLU A 100 1.75 -0.71 18.38
N GLU A 101 0.48 -0.31 18.34
CA GLU A 101 -0.43 -0.74 17.29
C GLU A 101 -0.05 -0.11 15.94
N ILE A 102 0.30 1.17 15.92
CA ILE A 102 0.81 1.86 14.72
C ILE A 102 2.06 1.16 14.22
N ARG A 103 3.04 0.92 15.09
CA ARG A 103 4.30 0.25 14.78
C ARG A 103 4.07 -1.15 14.21
N ARG A 104 3.22 -1.93 14.85
CA ARG A 104 2.87 -3.27 14.39
C ARG A 104 2.33 -3.25 12.95
N ARG A 105 1.45 -2.31 12.65
CA ARG A 105 0.87 -2.13 11.31
C ARG A 105 1.91 -1.70 10.28
N LEU A 106 2.79 -0.78 10.64
CA LEU A 106 3.89 -0.33 9.78
C LEU A 106 4.85 -1.48 9.48
N ILE A 107 5.25 -2.26 10.49
CA ILE A 107 6.13 -3.41 10.31
C ILE A 107 5.50 -4.46 9.38
N GLU A 108 4.20 -4.73 9.51
CA GLU A 108 3.48 -5.61 8.59
C GLU A 108 3.55 -5.11 7.14
N LEU A 109 3.36 -3.80 6.91
CA LEU A 109 3.47 -3.18 5.60
C LEU A 109 4.91 -3.24 5.07
N MET A 110 5.88 -2.84 5.88
CA MET A 110 7.29 -2.84 5.53
C MET A 110 7.82 -4.24 5.23
N SER A 111 7.23 -5.29 5.82
CA SER A 111 7.64 -6.67 5.58
C SER A 111 7.49 -7.09 4.12
N ALA A 112 6.55 -6.49 3.39
CA ALA A 112 6.35 -6.75 1.97
C ALA A 112 7.52 -6.26 1.09
N PHE A 113 8.32 -5.31 1.60
CA PHE A 113 9.48 -4.72 0.90
C PHE A 113 10.82 -5.33 1.34
N ARG A 114 10.79 -6.36 2.18
CA ARG A 114 12.01 -7.06 2.61
C ARG A 114 12.36 -8.18 1.65
N TYR A 115 13.54 -8.08 1.03
CA TYR A 115 14.11 -9.17 0.23
C TYR A 115 15.21 -9.86 1.03
N ARG A 116 15.09 -11.17 1.26
CA ARG A 116 16.05 -11.97 2.06
C ARG A 116 16.33 -11.37 3.46
N GLY A 117 15.30 -10.81 4.08
CA GLY A 117 15.40 -10.21 5.42
C GLY A 117 15.96 -8.77 5.46
N LYS A 118 16.40 -8.21 4.32
CA LYS A 118 16.88 -6.82 4.24
C LYS A 118 15.76 -5.91 3.71
N LEU A 119 15.61 -4.76 4.35
CA LEU A 119 14.73 -3.70 3.89
C LEU A 119 15.47 -2.81 2.90
N TYR A 120 14.89 -2.62 1.72
CA TYR A 120 15.39 -1.65 0.75
C TYR A 120 14.62 -0.34 0.93
N ILE A 121 15.29 0.67 1.47
CA ILE A 121 14.66 1.97 1.78
C ILE A 121 14.11 2.61 0.51
N GLY A 122 14.86 2.64 -0.59
CA GLY A 122 14.40 3.19 -1.86
C GLY A 122 13.08 2.58 -2.33
N ASP A 123 12.94 1.25 -2.27
CA ASP A 123 11.72 0.56 -2.69
C ASP A 123 10.50 0.93 -1.82
N LEU A 124 10.71 1.16 -0.52
CA LEU A 124 9.64 1.54 0.41
C LEU A 124 9.03 2.91 0.07
N PHE A 125 9.85 3.82 -0.47
CA PHE A 125 9.44 5.18 -0.81
C PHE A 125 9.19 5.40 -2.30
N ASP A 126 9.44 4.39 -3.15
CA ASP A 126 9.26 4.47 -4.61
C ASP A 126 7.77 4.73 -4.97
N GLU A 127 7.56 5.69 -5.85
CA GLU A 127 6.21 6.06 -6.31
C GLU A 127 5.54 4.98 -7.16
N ARG A 128 6.30 4.02 -7.69
CA ARG A 128 5.77 2.84 -8.40
C ARG A 128 4.89 1.96 -7.51
N TYR A 129 5.11 2.00 -6.21
CA TYR A 129 4.24 1.34 -5.23
C TYR A 129 3.06 2.22 -4.86
N THR A 130 2.26 2.58 -5.85
CA THR A 130 1.10 3.49 -5.72
C THR A 130 -0.01 2.99 -4.80
N SER A 131 0.07 1.72 -4.35
CA SER A 131 -0.91 1.14 -3.41
C SER A 131 -0.78 1.67 -1.97
N ILE A 132 0.33 2.32 -1.63
CA ILE A 132 0.55 2.91 -0.31
C ILE A 132 0.23 4.41 -0.37
N PRO A 133 -0.74 4.89 0.42
CA PRO A 133 -1.03 6.31 0.49
C PRO A 133 0.20 7.14 0.86
N GLN A 134 0.42 8.25 0.15
CA GLN A 134 1.56 9.14 0.42
C GLN A 134 1.59 9.63 1.86
N ALA A 135 0.42 9.78 2.48
CA ALA A 135 0.29 10.19 3.88
C ALA A 135 0.89 9.18 4.88
N ILE A 136 1.10 7.92 4.50
CA ILE A 136 1.71 6.90 5.38
C ILE A 136 3.25 7.01 5.37
N LYS A 137 3.85 7.57 4.34
CA LYS A 137 5.31 7.60 4.17
C LYS A 137 6.07 8.29 5.31
N PRO A 138 5.61 9.41 5.89
CA PRO A 138 6.23 9.97 7.10
C PRO A 138 6.29 8.98 8.27
N LEU A 139 5.27 8.14 8.43
CA LEU A 139 5.24 7.12 9.49
C LEU A 139 6.31 6.05 9.29
N PHE A 140 6.65 5.70 8.04
CA PHE A 140 7.77 4.81 7.76
C PHE A 140 9.12 5.41 8.20
N CYS A 141 9.31 6.72 8.05
CA CYS A 141 10.51 7.38 8.55
C CYS A 141 10.62 7.23 10.07
N TYR A 142 9.56 7.54 10.82
CA TYR A 142 9.55 7.38 12.28
C TYR A 142 9.80 5.93 12.69
N GLU A 143 9.13 4.96 12.06
CA GLU A 143 9.31 3.54 12.39
C GLU A 143 10.74 3.05 12.11
N LEU A 144 11.37 3.47 11.01
CA LEU A 144 12.77 3.13 10.71
C LEU A 144 13.70 3.67 11.80
N LEU A 145 13.51 4.91 12.26
CA LEU A 145 14.30 5.49 13.33
C LEU A 145 14.14 4.71 14.65
N LEU A 146 12.90 4.30 14.98
CA LEU A 146 12.65 3.48 16.16
C LEU A 146 13.26 2.08 16.04
N GLN A 147 13.29 1.47 14.85
CA GLN A 147 13.97 0.19 14.64
C GLN A 147 15.48 0.29 14.81
N ILE A 148 16.11 1.42 14.43
CA ILE A 148 17.52 1.67 14.64
C ILE A 148 17.83 1.76 16.16
N CYS A 149 16.98 2.43 16.94
CA CYS A 149 17.12 2.45 18.40
C CYS A 149 17.11 1.05 19.05
N GLU A 150 16.37 0.11 18.44
CA GLU A 150 16.21 -1.25 18.95
C GLU A 150 17.27 -2.23 18.46
N LYS A 151 17.91 -1.89 17.33
CA LYS A 151 18.89 -2.73 16.63
C LYS A 151 20.08 -1.91 16.16
N GLU A 152 21.04 -1.73 17.03
CA GLU A 152 22.26 -0.96 16.76
C GLU A 152 22.95 -1.33 15.43
N SER A 153 22.92 -2.61 15.05
CA SER A 153 23.50 -3.08 13.79
C SER A 153 22.85 -2.49 12.52
N GLU A 154 21.69 -1.87 12.64
CA GLU A 154 21.00 -1.24 11.53
C GLU A 154 21.41 0.23 11.32
N ALA A 155 22.05 0.87 12.31
CA ALA A 155 22.47 2.27 12.22
C ALA A 155 23.53 2.49 11.13
N THR A 156 24.60 1.72 11.14
CA THR A 156 25.66 1.79 10.12
C THR A 156 25.11 1.53 8.71
N LEU A 157 24.21 0.52 8.58
CA LEU A 157 23.56 0.25 7.31
C LEU A 157 22.70 1.43 6.85
N PHE A 158 21.91 2.01 7.75
CA PHE A 158 21.06 3.16 7.46
C PHE A 158 21.90 4.37 6.99
N LEU A 159 22.93 4.73 7.75
CA LEU A 159 23.82 5.84 7.40
C LEU A 159 24.54 5.62 6.06
N SER A 160 24.86 4.37 5.72
CA SER A 160 25.52 4.00 4.45
C SER A 160 24.65 4.19 3.20
N TYR A 161 23.33 4.37 3.32
CA TYR A 161 22.46 4.71 2.18
C TYR A 161 22.72 6.13 1.65
N GLY A 162 23.37 7.01 2.42
CA GLY A 162 23.85 8.32 1.97
C GLY A 162 22.75 9.27 1.51
N ASP A 163 23.05 10.01 0.43
CA ASP A 163 22.20 11.11 -0.06
C ASP A 163 20.77 10.71 -0.37
N GLU A 164 20.54 9.51 -0.93
CA GLU A 164 19.18 9.02 -1.22
C GLU A 164 18.32 8.94 0.04
N CYS A 165 18.89 8.41 1.11
CA CYS A 165 18.20 8.32 2.40
C CYS A 165 17.97 9.72 3.00
N ALA A 166 18.97 10.59 2.93
CA ALA A 166 18.87 11.96 3.41
C ALA A 166 17.73 12.72 2.72
N GLU A 167 17.60 12.63 1.40
CA GLU A 167 16.51 13.27 0.64
C GLU A 167 15.13 12.73 1.01
N ILE A 168 14.99 11.42 1.19
CA ILE A 168 13.75 10.76 1.59
C ILE A 168 13.31 11.28 2.96
N PHE A 169 14.21 11.26 3.94
CA PHE A 169 13.90 11.67 5.30
C PHE A 169 13.64 13.18 5.38
N ASP A 170 14.42 14.01 4.71
CA ASP A 170 14.16 15.45 4.63
C ASP A 170 12.76 15.73 4.07
N LYS A 171 12.41 15.13 2.94
CA LYS A 171 11.08 15.29 2.32
C LYS A 171 9.94 14.90 3.25
N PHE A 172 9.98 13.72 3.85
CA PHE A 172 8.83 13.19 4.57
C PHE A 172 8.73 13.67 6.03
N LEU A 173 9.85 13.90 6.72
CA LEU A 173 9.84 14.50 8.05
C LEU A 173 9.45 15.98 7.99
N THR A 174 9.94 16.73 7.00
CA THR A 174 9.49 18.11 6.78
C THR A 174 8.00 18.17 6.44
N GLN A 175 7.49 17.23 5.64
CA GLN A 175 6.06 17.13 5.34
C GLN A 175 5.21 16.82 6.59
N SER A 176 5.75 16.11 7.56
CA SER A 176 5.09 15.85 8.85
C SER A 176 5.22 17.02 9.85
N GLY A 177 5.95 18.06 9.49
CA GLY A 177 6.21 19.23 10.34
C GLY A 177 7.38 19.06 11.29
N ASP A 178 8.28 18.11 11.02
CA ASP A 178 9.41 17.78 11.89
C ASP A 178 10.76 18.14 11.23
N LEU A 179 10.93 19.43 10.96
CA LEU A 179 12.12 19.97 10.29
C LEU A 179 13.40 19.76 11.11
N GLU A 180 13.34 19.89 12.45
CA GLU A 180 14.52 19.73 13.30
C GLU A 180 15.07 18.32 13.22
N LEU A 181 14.20 17.30 13.33
CA LEU A 181 14.62 15.91 13.20
C LEU A 181 15.17 15.62 11.80
N ALA A 182 14.54 16.17 10.75
CA ALA A 182 15.01 16.03 9.36
C ALA A 182 16.43 16.56 9.18
N LEU A 183 16.74 17.75 9.71
CA LEU A 183 18.05 18.37 9.62
C LEU A 183 19.11 17.55 10.38
N ASN A 184 18.82 17.11 11.60
CA ASN A 184 19.76 16.31 12.38
C ASN A 184 20.09 14.98 11.67
N ILE A 185 19.08 14.28 11.11
CA ILE A 185 19.31 13.04 10.37
C ILE A 185 20.17 13.28 9.14
N LYS A 186 19.89 14.35 8.39
CA LYS A 186 20.70 14.72 7.23
C LYS A 186 22.16 15.03 7.59
N ASP A 187 22.39 15.66 8.74
CA ASP A 187 23.73 15.94 9.24
C ASP A 187 24.49 14.65 9.61
N PHE A 188 23.86 13.72 10.33
CA PHE A 188 24.44 12.42 10.64
C PHE A 188 24.80 11.64 9.38
N ILE A 189 23.90 11.59 8.39
CA ILE A 189 24.17 10.92 7.11
C ILE A 189 25.31 11.61 6.36
N GLY A 190 25.33 12.94 6.32
CA GLY A 190 26.35 13.71 5.60
C GLY A 190 27.75 13.65 6.22
N THR A 191 27.83 13.36 7.52
CA THR A 191 29.11 13.23 8.23
C THR A 191 29.62 11.80 8.34
N PHE A 192 28.77 10.81 8.00
CA PHE A 192 29.16 9.40 8.01
C PHE A 192 30.13 9.06 6.86
N SER A 193 31.23 8.42 7.20
CA SER A 193 32.20 7.89 6.21
C SER A 193 32.96 6.70 6.79
N ALA A 194 33.74 6.03 5.94
CA ALA A 194 34.62 4.93 6.38
C ALA A 194 35.69 5.37 7.41
N GLU A 195 36.02 6.68 7.43
CA GLU A 195 36.99 7.27 8.35
C GLU A 195 36.32 7.87 9.58
N ASN A 196 35.02 8.17 9.50
CA ASN A 196 34.21 8.78 10.55
C ASN A 196 32.92 7.98 10.76
N ASP A 197 33.02 6.88 11.53
CA ASP A 197 31.84 6.09 11.91
C ASP A 197 31.14 6.76 13.11
N ASN A 198 30.14 7.58 12.82
CA ASN A 198 29.29 8.26 13.81
C ASN A 198 28.03 7.46 14.17
N SER A 199 27.99 6.17 13.88
CA SER A 199 26.80 5.34 14.09
C SER A 199 26.39 5.25 15.56
N GLN A 200 27.35 5.24 16.49
CA GLN A 200 27.05 5.23 17.92
C GLN A 200 26.44 6.57 18.38
N GLU A 201 26.99 7.68 17.94
CA GLU A 201 26.45 9.02 18.25
C GLU A 201 25.01 9.16 17.70
N PHE A 202 24.76 8.60 16.53
CA PHE A 202 23.43 8.56 15.93
C PHE A 202 22.44 7.73 16.76
N ILE A 203 22.85 6.55 17.24
CA ILE A 203 22.03 5.70 18.11
C ILE A 203 21.73 6.42 19.44
N ASP A 204 22.71 7.05 20.05
CA ASP A 204 22.55 7.78 21.29
C ASP A 204 21.57 8.95 21.11
N PHE A 205 21.71 9.72 20.03
CA PHE A 205 20.77 10.77 19.64
C PHE A 205 19.34 10.25 19.47
N LEU A 206 19.15 9.17 18.71
CA LEU A 206 17.82 8.59 18.50
C LEU A 206 17.23 8.03 19.80
N THR A 207 18.07 7.45 20.66
CA THR A 207 17.63 6.92 21.96
C THR A 207 17.14 8.04 22.88
N GLU A 208 17.81 9.17 22.88
CA GLU A 208 17.37 10.37 23.62
C GLU A 208 16.04 10.91 23.03
N LYS A 209 15.89 10.90 21.71
CA LYS A 209 14.69 11.40 21.02
C LYS A 209 13.57 10.37 20.91
N ARG A 210 13.72 9.15 21.42
CA ARG A 210 12.76 8.05 21.22
C ARG A 210 11.32 8.44 21.60
N GLN A 211 11.13 8.97 22.80
CA GLN A 211 9.79 9.36 23.27
C GLN A 211 9.20 10.45 22.36
N TYR A 212 9.99 11.42 21.94
CA TYR A 212 9.58 12.46 21.01
C TYR A 212 9.13 11.88 19.67
N ILE A 213 9.88 10.92 19.11
CA ILE A 213 9.54 10.25 17.84
C ILE A 213 8.23 9.48 17.98
N GLU A 214 8.02 8.78 19.08
CA GLU A 214 6.78 8.04 19.37
C GLU A 214 5.56 8.99 19.49
N GLU A 215 5.70 10.11 20.19
CA GLU A 215 4.67 11.15 20.30
C GLU A 215 4.33 11.75 18.93
N LYS A 216 5.34 12.09 18.12
CA LYS A 216 5.15 12.62 16.76
C LYS A 216 4.45 11.62 15.84
N MET A 217 4.82 10.35 15.89
CA MET A 217 4.17 9.28 15.14
C MET A 217 2.69 9.19 15.50
N LEU A 218 2.36 9.23 16.79
CA LEU A 218 0.97 9.15 17.26
C LEU A 218 0.16 10.38 16.85
N ASP A 219 0.71 11.57 17.04
CA ASP A 219 0.06 12.84 16.69
C ASP A 219 -0.16 12.96 15.19
N TYR A 220 0.86 12.61 14.39
CA TYR A 220 0.74 12.60 12.94
C TYR A 220 -0.34 11.64 12.48
N THR A 221 -0.41 10.45 13.06
CA THR A 221 -1.44 9.45 12.73
C THR A 221 -2.83 9.97 13.04
N LYS A 222 -3.06 10.56 14.22
CA LYS A 222 -4.35 11.13 14.62
C LYS A 222 -4.78 12.29 13.70
N ASN A 223 -3.85 13.17 13.34
CA ASN A 223 -4.14 14.36 12.54
C ASN A 223 -4.34 14.06 11.04
N ASN A 224 -3.88 12.91 10.55
CA ASN A 224 -3.95 12.54 9.13
C ASN A 224 -4.78 11.27 8.89
N PHE A 225 -5.54 10.82 9.88
CA PHE A 225 -6.33 9.59 9.83
C PHE A 225 -7.16 9.46 8.54
N GLU A 226 -7.85 10.52 8.13
CA GLU A 226 -8.69 10.52 6.93
C GLU A 226 -7.91 10.42 5.61
N LYS A 227 -6.58 10.64 5.65
CA LYS A 227 -5.71 10.59 4.48
C LYS A 227 -5.09 9.22 4.23
N PHE A 228 -5.28 8.27 5.15
CA PHE A 228 -4.71 6.93 5.04
C PHE A 228 -5.59 5.95 4.24
N GLY A 229 -6.77 6.41 3.78
CA GLY A 229 -7.71 5.67 2.97
C GLY A 229 -7.74 6.10 1.51
#